data_c58ab564fb5690ec6fde4ba77972c77c
#
_entry.id   c58ab564fb5690ec6fde4ba77972c77c
#
_cell.length_a   1.000
_cell.length_b   1.000
_cell.length_c   1.000
_cell.angle_alpha   90.00
_cell.angle_beta   90.00
_cell.angle_gamma   90.00
#
_symmetry.space_group_name_H-M   'P 1'
#
loop_
_entity.id
_entity.type
_entity.pdbx_description
1 polymer ?
#
loop_
_entity_poly.entity_id
_entity_poly.type
_entity_poly.pdbx_seq_one_letter_code
_entity_poly.pdbx_strand_id
1 'polypeptide(L)'
;MGNYHLWDNMRIIKEIPEKNIIKVMPENLDDLWHLSNIILKNNAVSAMTERRTEDKGDKLRADRGTKRRVYLGVKAEKIKFDENTNRLRVSGPIIHGPEDIPIGSYHTIDIEPLKDVSIQKNWKKWDLQRLKDAENSA
;
A
#
# COMPACT_ATOMS: atom_id res chain seq x y z
N MET A 1 11.15 -29.31 -2.63
CA MET A 1 10.36 -29.04 -2.99
C MET A 1 9.93 -27.73 -3.35
N GLY A 2 9.12 -27.48 -3.98
CA GLY A 2 8.75 -26.26 -4.58
C GLY A 2 8.46 -25.10 -3.66
N ASN A 3 8.65 -25.27 -2.39
CA ASN A 3 8.31 -24.20 -1.48
C ASN A 3 9.15 -22.95 -1.64
N TYR A 4 10.31 -23.08 -2.19
CA TYR A 4 11.13 -21.91 -2.35
C TYR A 4 10.50 -20.88 -3.26
N HIS A 5 9.79 -21.34 -4.25
CA HIS A 5 9.22 -20.41 -5.22
C HIS A 5 8.10 -19.59 -4.64
N LEU A 6 7.46 -20.09 -3.58
CA LEU A 6 6.39 -19.33 -2.96
C LEU A 6 6.90 -18.11 -2.24
N TRP A 7 8.19 -18.11 -1.91
CA TRP A 7 8.74 -16.97 -1.18
C TRP A 7 9.17 -15.84 -2.09
N ASP A 8 9.27 -16.12 -3.38
CA ASP A 8 9.75 -15.13 -4.33
C ASP A 8 8.64 -14.49 -5.12
N ASN A 9 7.41 -14.88 -4.89
CA ASN A 9 6.26 -14.41 -5.66
C ASN A 9 5.27 -13.68 -4.79
N MET A 10 4.50 -12.81 -5.40
CA MET A 10 3.47 -12.10 -4.69
C MET A 10 2.47 -13.06 -4.07
N ARG A 11 2.04 -12.75 -2.85
CA ARG A 11 1.06 -13.56 -2.17
C ARG A 11 -0.25 -12.83 -2.04
N ILE A 12 -1.32 -13.53 -2.35
CA ILE A 12 -2.66 -13.02 -2.07
C ILE A 12 -3.00 -13.49 -0.67
N ILE A 13 -3.07 -12.53 0.26
CA ILE A 13 -3.27 -12.83 1.67
C ILE A 13 -4.74 -13.05 1.98
N LYS A 14 -5.61 -12.23 1.41
CA LYS A 14 -7.02 -12.28 1.74
C LYS A 14 -7.82 -11.59 0.66
N GLU A 15 -9.02 -12.13 0.40
CA GLU A 15 -9.95 -11.51 -0.53
C GLU A 15 -11.25 -11.27 0.21
N ILE A 16 -11.81 -10.09 0.04
CA ILE A 16 -13.11 -9.74 0.61
C ILE A 16 -13.97 -9.26 -0.56
N PRO A 17 -14.58 -10.20 -1.29
CA PRO A 17 -15.28 -9.86 -2.55
C PRO A 17 -16.42 -8.86 -2.35
N GLU A 18 -17.14 -8.96 -1.25
CA GLU A 18 -18.27 -8.07 -1.01
C GLU A 18 -17.84 -6.62 -0.81
N LYS A 19 -16.57 -6.39 -0.55
CA LYS A 19 -16.05 -5.04 -0.41
C LYS A 19 -15.08 -4.67 -1.52
N ASN A 20 -14.87 -5.58 -2.46
CA ASN A 20 -13.92 -5.38 -3.56
C ASN A 20 -12.50 -5.12 -3.06
N ILE A 21 -12.13 -5.80 -1.97
CA ILE A 21 -10.81 -5.63 -1.37
C ILE A 21 -10.01 -6.91 -1.58
N ILE A 22 -8.77 -6.76 -2.01
CA ILE A 22 -7.81 -7.85 -2.03
C ILE A 22 -6.56 -7.37 -1.31
N LYS A 23 -6.12 -8.18 -0.34
CA LYS A 23 -4.91 -7.88 0.42
C LYS A 23 -3.79 -8.74 -0.13
N VAL A 24 -2.69 -8.12 -0.49
CA VAL A 24 -1.56 -8.81 -1.11
C VAL A 24 -0.28 -8.44 -0.39
N MET A 25 0.72 -9.29 -0.54
CA MET A 25 2.05 -9.00 -0.04
C MET A 25 3.05 -9.17 -1.17
N PRO A 26 3.64 -8.08 -1.66
CA PRO A 26 4.67 -8.19 -2.67
C PRO A 26 5.94 -8.76 -2.06
N GLU A 27 6.67 -9.56 -2.83
CA GLU A 27 7.87 -10.20 -2.32
C GLU A 27 9.14 -9.58 -2.92
N ASN A 28 9.03 -8.95 -4.06
CA ASN A 28 10.19 -8.45 -4.77
C ASN A 28 9.83 -7.26 -5.64
N LEU A 29 10.80 -6.76 -6.38
CA LEU A 29 10.63 -5.58 -7.21
C LEU A 29 9.64 -5.82 -8.34
N ASP A 30 9.64 -7.01 -8.93
CA ASP A 30 8.71 -7.32 -10.00
C ASP A 30 7.27 -7.25 -9.50
N ASP A 31 7.04 -7.67 -8.26
CA ASP A 31 5.71 -7.61 -7.68
C ASP A 31 5.26 -6.17 -7.51
N LEU A 32 6.19 -5.29 -7.11
CA LEU A 32 5.87 -3.87 -7.00
C LEU A 32 5.50 -3.30 -8.36
N TRP A 33 6.20 -3.74 -9.39
CA TRP A 33 5.89 -3.28 -10.74
C TRP A 33 4.48 -3.74 -11.15
N HIS A 34 4.13 -4.98 -10.83
CA HIS A 34 2.78 -5.45 -11.09
C HIS A 34 1.74 -4.60 -10.37
N LEU A 35 2.00 -4.29 -9.10
CA LEU A 35 1.07 -3.47 -8.34
C LEU A 35 0.96 -2.06 -8.90
N SER A 36 2.05 -1.53 -9.45
CA SER A 36 1.99 -0.20 -10.06
C SER A 36 1.08 -0.16 -11.28
N ASN A 37 0.82 -1.32 -11.88
CA ASN A 37 -0.09 -1.41 -13.02
C ASN A 37 -1.50 -1.81 -12.60
N ILE A 38 -1.66 -2.29 -11.38
CA ILE A 38 -2.96 -2.67 -10.85
C ILE A 38 -3.64 -1.50 -10.15
N ILE A 39 -2.87 -0.77 -9.34
CA ILE A 39 -3.41 0.35 -8.58
C ILE A 39 -3.58 1.53 -9.53
N LEU A 40 -4.81 2.02 -9.63
CA LEU A 40 -5.13 3.13 -10.51
C LEU A 40 -5.58 4.32 -9.70
N LYS A 41 -5.61 5.46 -10.34
CA LYS A 41 -6.10 6.68 -9.71
C LYS A 41 -7.49 6.45 -9.15
N ASN A 42 -7.73 6.95 -7.97
CA ASN A 42 -8.98 6.85 -7.23
C ASN A 42 -9.24 5.50 -6.57
N ASN A 43 -8.34 4.53 -6.71
CA ASN A 43 -8.47 3.31 -5.94
C ASN A 43 -8.12 3.60 -4.48
N ALA A 44 -8.65 2.81 -3.56
CA ALA A 44 -8.33 2.95 -2.15
C ALA A 44 -7.23 1.96 -1.78
N VAL A 45 -6.19 2.48 -1.14
CA VAL A 45 -5.03 1.67 -0.76
C VAL A 45 -4.82 1.85 0.72
N SER A 46 -4.73 0.74 1.47
CA SER A 46 -4.61 0.78 2.92
C SER A 46 -3.46 -0.09 3.37
N ALA A 47 -2.71 0.39 4.33
CA ALA A 47 -1.55 -0.35 4.84
C ALA A 47 -1.09 0.26 6.15
N MET A 48 -0.24 -0.49 6.86
CA MET A 48 0.50 0.10 7.97
C MET A 48 1.53 1.04 7.37
N THR A 49 1.62 2.23 7.92
CA THR A 49 2.49 3.26 7.38
C THR A 49 3.01 4.09 8.54
N GLU A 50 4.00 4.91 8.28
CA GLU A 50 4.51 5.83 9.28
C GLU A 50 4.02 7.21 8.94
N ARG A 51 3.56 7.91 9.95
CA ARG A 51 3.11 9.28 9.78
C ARG A 51 3.69 10.13 10.88
N ARG A 52 4.26 11.23 10.49
CA ARG A 52 4.79 12.18 11.44
C ARG A 52 3.63 12.98 12.00
N THR A 53 3.53 13.03 13.31
CA THR A 53 2.49 13.80 13.96
C THR A 53 3.17 15.00 14.62
N GLU A 54 2.46 16.12 14.62
CA GLU A 54 2.97 17.30 15.28
C GLU A 54 2.46 17.35 16.69
N ASP A 55 3.35 17.68 17.59
CA ASP A 55 2.96 17.84 18.97
C ASP A 55 2.59 19.29 19.18
N LYS A 56 1.35 19.59 19.11
CA LYS A 56 0.88 20.95 19.20
C LYS A 56 1.12 21.57 20.55
N GLY A 57 1.31 20.77 21.55
CA GLY A 57 1.50 21.29 22.88
C GLY A 57 2.91 21.72 23.20
N ASP A 58 3.85 21.40 22.34
CA ASP A 58 5.23 21.67 22.63
C ASP A 58 5.92 22.31 21.45
N LYS A 59 5.74 23.57 21.33
CA LYS A 59 6.31 24.29 20.20
C LYS A 59 7.80 24.43 20.25
N LEU A 60 8.37 24.29 21.39
CA LEU A 60 9.82 24.43 21.49
C LEU A 60 10.52 23.26 20.86
N ARG A 61 9.87 22.14 20.78
CA ARG A 61 10.46 20.99 20.16
C ARG A 61 9.74 20.58 18.93
N ALA A 62 9.01 21.48 18.39
CA ALA A 62 8.18 21.16 17.25
C ALA A 62 8.96 20.88 16.00
N ASP A 63 10.22 21.08 16.05
CA ASP A 63 11.01 20.83 14.91
C ASP A 63 10.92 19.40 14.45
N ARG A 64 10.48 18.48 15.31
CA ARG A 64 10.39 17.19 14.78
C ARG A 64 9.23 16.51 15.29
N GLY A 65 8.22 16.34 14.68
CA GLY A 65 7.11 15.53 15.10
C GLY A 65 7.56 14.11 15.41
N THR A 66 6.73 13.38 16.07
CA THR A 66 6.98 11.99 16.38
C THR A 66 6.47 11.13 15.25
N LYS A 67 7.29 10.21 14.77
CA LYS A 67 6.85 9.24 13.80
C LYS A 67 6.07 8.17 14.51
N ARG A 68 4.97 7.78 13.93
CA ARG A 68 4.09 6.82 14.56
C ARG A 68 3.61 5.86 13.48
N ARG A 69 3.55 4.58 13.80
CA ARG A 69 3.04 3.59 12.88
C ARG A 69 1.54 3.51 13.04
N VAL A 70 0.83 3.68 11.95
CA VAL A 70 -0.63 3.68 11.96
C VAL A 70 -1.14 2.92 10.75
N TYR A 71 -2.33 2.34 10.89
CA TYR A 71 -3.00 1.74 9.75
C TYR A 71 -3.96 2.78 9.20
N LEU A 72 -3.80 3.12 7.93
CA LEU A 72 -4.71 4.06 7.32
C LEU A 72 -4.84 3.77 5.84
N GLY A 73 -5.80 4.41 5.20
CA GLY A 73 -6.03 4.26 3.79
C GLY A 73 -6.07 5.60 3.12
N VAL A 74 -5.61 5.64 1.87
CA VAL A 74 -5.65 6.84 1.05
C VAL A 74 -6.40 6.55 -0.24
N LYS A 75 -6.93 7.59 -0.84
CA LYS A 75 -7.49 7.51 -2.18
C LYS A 75 -6.34 7.87 -3.12
N ALA A 76 -5.94 6.93 -3.95
CA ALA A 76 -4.74 7.10 -4.77
C ALA A 76 -4.90 8.23 -5.77
N GLU A 77 -4.00 9.19 -5.73
CA GLU A 77 -3.93 10.26 -6.71
C GLU A 77 -2.66 10.19 -7.52
N LYS A 78 -1.56 9.80 -6.86
CA LYS A 78 -0.29 9.65 -7.53
C LYS A 78 0.26 8.28 -7.21
N ILE A 79 0.74 7.60 -8.23
CA ILE A 79 1.31 6.28 -8.09
C ILE A 79 2.67 6.34 -8.75
N LYS A 80 3.72 6.13 -7.99
CA LYS A 80 5.08 6.23 -8.51
C LYS A 80 5.89 5.01 -8.11
N PHE A 81 6.39 4.30 -9.11
CA PHE A 81 7.25 3.15 -8.89
C PHE A 81 8.70 3.64 -8.88
N ASP A 82 9.40 3.38 -7.80
CA ASP A 82 10.78 3.82 -7.64
C ASP A 82 11.68 2.60 -7.47
N GLU A 83 12.32 2.19 -8.55
CA GLU A 83 13.21 1.04 -8.54
C GLU A 83 14.41 1.26 -7.65
N ASN A 84 14.87 2.49 -7.56
CA ASN A 84 16.10 2.77 -6.81
C ASN A 84 15.94 2.56 -5.32
N THR A 85 14.74 2.82 -4.82
CA THR A 85 14.49 2.66 -3.39
C THR A 85 13.65 1.42 -3.08
N ASN A 86 13.28 0.64 -4.11
CA ASN A 86 12.47 -0.56 -3.91
C ASN A 86 11.12 -0.23 -3.31
N ARG A 87 10.48 0.80 -3.81
CA ARG A 87 9.20 1.25 -3.26
C ARG A 87 8.22 1.60 -4.34
N LEU A 88 6.97 1.32 -4.05
CA LEU A 88 5.87 1.84 -4.84
C LEU A 88 5.16 2.86 -3.97
N ARG A 89 5.18 4.12 -4.38
CA ARG A 89 4.64 5.20 -3.57
C ARG A 89 3.25 5.56 -4.05
N VAL A 90 2.29 5.51 -3.14
CA VAL A 90 0.90 5.82 -3.44
C VAL A 90 0.49 6.97 -2.55
N SER A 91 0.15 8.10 -3.15
CA SER A 91 -0.15 9.33 -2.42
C SER A 91 -1.56 9.80 -2.69
N GLY A 92 -2.18 10.34 -1.68
CA GLY A 92 -3.51 10.91 -1.83
C GLY A 92 -4.10 11.29 -0.49
N PRO A 93 -5.34 11.78 -0.49
CA PRO A 93 -6.00 12.13 0.76
C PRO A 93 -6.36 10.90 1.56
N ILE A 94 -6.23 11.01 2.86
CA ILE A 94 -6.58 9.94 3.78
C ILE A 94 -8.09 9.78 3.80
N ILE A 95 -8.56 8.55 3.65
CA ILE A 95 -9.99 8.27 3.66
C ILE A 95 -10.42 7.52 4.91
N HIS A 96 -9.50 6.85 5.59
CA HIS A 96 -9.79 6.28 6.91
C HIS A 96 -8.49 6.11 7.68
N GLY A 97 -8.60 6.09 9.00
CA GLY A 97 -7.45 5.94 9.87
C GLY A 97 -7.87 6.22 11.30
N PRO A 98 -6.91 6.35 12.22
CA PRO A 98 -7.22 6.68 13.61
C PRO A 98 -7.90 8.03 13.73
N GLU A 99 -8.67 8.18 14.80
CA GLU A 99 -9.47 9.39 15.00
C GLU A 99 -8.66 10.67 15.02
N ASP A 100 -7.44 10.60 15.52
CA ASP A 100 -6.63 11.80 15.65
C ASP A 100 -5.93 12.22 14.37
N ILE A 101 -6.13 11.48 13.30
CA ILE A 101 -5.55 11.85 12.01
C ILE A 101 -6.68 12.35 11.11
N PRO A 102 -6.62 13.60 10.67
CA PRO A 102 -7.74 14.19 9.92
C PRO A 102 -7.96 13.52 8.57
N ILE A 103 -9.18 13.14 8.32
CA ILE A 103 -9.59 12.63 7.00
C ILE A 103 -9.39 13.76 6.00
N GLY A 104 -8.86 13.42 4.84
CA GLY A 104 -8.60 14.40 3.79
C GLY A 104 -7.20 14.96 3.78
N SER A 105 -6.45 14.79 4.87
CA SER A 105 -5.06 15.24 4.83
C SER A 105 -4.26 14.32 3.93
N TYR A 106 -3.23 14.86 3.31
CA TYR A 106 -2.48 14.15 2.29
C TYR A 106 -1.44 13.25 2.92
N HIS A 107 -1.27 12.07 2.38
CA HIS A 107 -0.31 11.11 2.90
C HIS A 107 0.23 10.25 1.77
N THR A 108 1.45 9.78 1.92
CA THR A 108 2.06 8.84 0.99
C THR A 108 2.31 7.52 1.69
N ILE A 109 1.76 6.46 1.13
CA ILE A 109 2.03 5.10 1.60
C ILE A 109 3.14 4.55 0.73
N ASP A 110 4.21 4.06 1.36
CA ASP A 110 5.29 3.40 0.65
C ASP A 110 5.05 1.90 0.71
N ILE A 111 4.76 1.30 -0.41
CA ILE A 111 4.58 -0.14 -0.50
C ILE A 111 5.95 -0.73 -0.78
N GLU A 112 6.36 -1.65 0.10
CA GLU A 112 7.68 -2.26 0.03
C GLU A 112 7.56 -3.76 0.01
N PRO A 113 8.59 -4.46 -0.45
CA PRO A 113 8.55 -5.92 -0.40
C PRO A 113 8.37 -6.41 1.02
N LEU A 114 7.62 -7.49 1.16
CA LEU A 114 7.36 -8.17 2.43
C LEU A 114 6.44 -7.42 3.37
N LYS A 115 5.76 -6.39 2.88
CA LYS A 115 4.75 -5.69 3.65
C LYS A 115 3.43 -5.77 2.92
N ASP A 116 2.38 -6.11 3.64
CA ASP A 116 1.09 -6.30 2.98
C ASP A 116 0.36 -4.99 2.75
N VAL A 117 -0.50 -4.99 1.77
CA VAL A 117 -1.28 -3.82 1.40
C VAL A 117 -2.64 -4.28 0.94
N SER A 118 -3.69 -3.55 1.32
CA SER A 118 -5.05 -3.84 0.88
C SER A 118 -5.42 -2.87 -0.22
N ILE A 119 -6.00 -3.39 -1.28
CA ILE A 119 -6.37 -2.59 -2.44
C ILE A 119 -7.86 -2.79 -2.68
N GLN A 120 -8.61 -1.70 -2.68
CA GLN A 120 -10.02 -1.72 -2.97
C GLN A 120 -10.25 -1.03 -4.30
N LYS A 121 -10.83 -1.75 -5.23
CA LYS A 121 -11.07 -1.23 -6.57
C LYS A 121 -12.12 -2.09 -7.26
N ASN A 122 -12.55 -1.65 -8.43
CA ASN A 122 -13.40 -2.47 -9.26
C ASN A 122 -12.50 -3.44 -10.01
N TRP A 123 -12.35 -4.64 -9.47
CA TRP A 123 -11.40 -5.62 -10.00
C TRP A 123 -11.89 -6.15 -11.34
N LYS A 124 -11.07 -5.97 -12.37
CA LYS A 124 -11.36 -6.46 -13.71
C LYS A 124 -10.62 -7.76 -13.94
N LYS A 125 -11.03 -8.47 -14.97
CA LYS A 125 -10.37 -9.75 -15.29
C LYS A 125 -8.88 -9.59 -15.49
N TRP A 126 -8.45 -8.52 -16.14
CA TRP A 126 -7.03 -8.33 -16.38
C TRP A 126 -6.27 -7.99 -15.11
N ASP A 127 -6.90 -7.34 -14.15
CA ASP A 127 -6.27 -7.09 -12.85
C ASP A 127 -6.04 -8.41 -12.14
N LEU A 128 -7.07 -9.27 -12.11
CA LEU A 128 -6.97 -10.56 -11.45
C LEU A 128 -5.95 -11.45 -12.14
N GLN A 129 -5.90 -11.37 -13.46
CA GLN A 129 -4.91 -12.16 -14.20
C GLN A 129 -3.50 -11.70 -13.88
N ARG A 130 -3.29 -10.39 -13.75
CA ARG A 130 -1.98 -9.85 -13.40
C ARG A 130 -1.56 -10.30 -12.02
N LEU A 131 -2.51 -10.34 -11.07
CA LEU A 131 -2.20 -10.85 -9.74
C LEU A 131 -1.80 -12.32 -9.80
N LYS A 132 -2.52 -13.10 -10.59
CA LYS A 132 -2.19 -14.51 -10.71
C LYS A 132 -0.87 -14.73 -11.40
N ASP A 133 -0.56 -13.93 -12.38
CA ASP A 133 0.73 -14.02 -13.06
C ASP A 133 1.86 -13.71 -12.10
N ALA A 134 1.70 -12.71 -11.26
CA ALA A 134 2.70 -12.37 -10.26
C ALA A 134 2.83 -13.45 -9.21
N GLU A 135 1.69 -14.01 -8.78
CA GLU A 135 1.69 -15.05 -7.78
C GLU A 135 2.35 -16.32 -8.28
N ASN A 136 2.18 -16.62 -9.55
CA ASN A 136 2.68 -17.85 -10.15
C ASN A 136 4.00 -17.68 -10.90
N SER A 137 4.55 -16.50 -10.90
CA SER A 137 5.79 -16.25 -11.59
C SER A 137 6.92 -16.95 -10.86
N ALA A 138 7.81 -17.55 -11.54
CA ALA A 138 8.88 -18.31 -10.93
C ALA A 138 10.24 -17.77 -11.29
#